data_92701cba7ebe2b35a2bd3ac447573f3b
#
_entry.id   92701cba7ebe2b35a2bd3ac447573f3b
#
_cell.length_a   1.000
_cell.length_b   1.000
_cell.length_c   1.000
_cell.angle_alpha   90.00
_cell.angle_beta   90.00
_cell.angle_gamma   90.00
#
_symmetry.space_group_name_H-M   'P 1'
#
loop_
_entity.id
_entity.type
_entity.pdbx_description
1 polymer ?
#
loop_
_entity_poly.entity_id
_entity_poly.type
_entity_poly.pdbx_seq_one_letter_code
_entity_poly.pdbx_strand_id
1 'polypeptide(L)'
;IHSFNDLKGKTTANSIGSTYQEIGEKYGAKVSGVDTLAETLQMVKNRQVQATINASTSYGDYMKHRPDEPLKIAATMDKVTEYAIPMKKGEDNASLKKAIDNALQEMKNDGTLSKLSVKYFGADLTKPN
;
A
#
# COMPACT_ATOMS: atom_id res chain seq x y z
N ILE A 1 13.88 -10.56 9.51
CA ILE A 1 13.78 -9.35 8.69
C ILE A 1 13.38 -8.23 9.61
N HIS A 2 14.19 -7.17 9.66
CA HIS A 2 13.95 -5.95 10.44
C HIS A 2 14.12 -4.69 9.59
N SER A 3 14.61 -4.85 8.36
CA SER A 3 14.81 -3.78 7.39
C SER A 3 14.63 -4.30 5.96
N PHE A 4 14.49 -3.40 4.99
CA PHE A 4 14.48 -3.78 3.58
C PHE A 4 15.82 -4.37 3.11
N ASN A 5 16.93 -3.98 3.71
CA ASN A 5 18.24 -4.55 3.36
C ASN A 5 18.36 -6.04 3.69
N ASP A 6 17.58 -6.54 4.66
CA ASP A 6 17.56 -7.95 5.03
C ASP A 6 16.86 -8.84 3.98
N LEU A 7 16.25 -8.23 2.97
CA LEU A 7 15.63 -8.93 1.85
C LEU A 7 16.66 -9.53 0.89
N LYS A 8 17.91 -9.07 0.94
CA LYS A 8 18.98 -9.58 0.06
C LYS A 8 19.11 -11.09 0.17
N GLY A 9 18.93 -11.77 -0.97
CA GLY A 9 19.01 -13.23 -1.05
C GLY A 9 17.79 -13.98 -0.47
N LYS A 10 16.78 -13.27 0.02
CA LYS A 10 15.50 -13.86 0.46
C LYS A 10 14.53 -13.97 -0.70
N THR A 11 13.48 -14.76 -0.52
CA THR A 11 12.36 -14.80 -1.47
C THR A 11 11.19 -14.00 -0.92
N THR A 12 10.61 -13.15 -1.77
CA THR A 12 9.38 -12.41 -1.47
C THR A 12 8.28 -12.82 -2.45
N ALA A 13 7.02 -12.72 -2.04
CA ALA A 13 5.88 -12.85 -2.94
C ALA A 13 5.26 -11.48 -3.16
N ASN A 14 5.05 -11.09 -4.40
CA ASN A 14 4.49 -9.78 -4.76
C ASN A 14 3.61 -9.90 -6.01
N SER A 15 2.67 -8.96 -6.16
CA SER A 15 1.84 -8.92 -7.36
C SER A 15 2.69 -8.65 -8.60
N ILE A 16 2.44 -9.44 -9.65
CA ILE A 16 3.17 -9.36 -10.92
C ILE A 16 3.04 -7.94 -11.51
N GLY A 17 4.17 -7.37 -11.94
CA GLY A 17 4.23 -6.04 -12.55
C GLY A 17 3.94 -4.88 -11.61
N SER A 18 3.88 -5.13 -10.31
CA SER A 18 3.67 -4.07 -9.31
C SER A 18 4.98 -3.37 -8.92
N THR A 19 4.88 -2.12 -8.47
CA THR A 19 6.01 -1.40 -7.86
C THR A 19 6.59 -2.13 -6.65
N TYR A 20 5.80 -2.98 -6.00
CA TYR A 20 6.25 -3.78 -4.86
C TYR A 20 7.18 -4.91 -5.29
N GLN A 21 6.97 -5.49 -6.48
CA GLN A 21 7.93 -6.41 -7.11
C GLN A 21 9.27 -5.69 -7.35
N GLU A 22 9.23 -4.52 -7.99
CA GLU A 22 10.42 -3.71 -8.27
C GLU A 22 11.19 -3.36 -6.98
N ILE A 23 10.47 -3.04 -5.90
CA ILE A 23 11.09 -2.78 -4.59
C ILE A 23 11.80 -4.04 -4.09
N GLY A 24 11.17 -5.20 -4.14
CA GLY A 24 11.79 -6.47 -3.74
C GLY A 24 13.10 -6.74 -4.49
N GLU A 25 13.05 -6.63 -5.81
CA GLU A 25 14.21 -6.81 -6.70
C GLU A 25 15.32 -5.79 -6.40
N LYS A 26 14.97 -4.52 -6.20
CA LYS A 26 15.92 -3.46 -5.85
C LYS A 26 16.70 -3.77 -4.57
N TYR A 27 16.07 -4.39 -3.59
CA TYR A 27 16.72 -4.81 -2.34
C TYR A 27 17.33 -6.22 -2.42
N GLY A 28 17.41 -6.80 -3.63
CA GLY A 28 18.10 -8.06 -3.87
C GLY A 28 17.31 -9.30 -3.47
N ALA A 29 16.00 -9.21 -3.34
CA ALA A 29 15.13 -10.37 -3.15
C ALA A 29 14.93 -11.11 -4.47
N LYS A 30 14.67 -12.42 -4.37
CA LYS A 30 14.05 -13.21 -5.44
C LYS A 30 12.54 -13.03 -5.33
N VAL A 31 11.88 -12.54 -6.36
CA VAL A 31 10.45 -12.29 -6.32
C VAL A 31 9.67 -13.44 -6.95
N SER A 32 8.73 -13.99 -6.20
CA SER A 32 7.71 -14.92 -6.70
C SER A 32 6.46 -14.10 -7.02
N GLY A 33 6.11 -14.03 -8.31
CA GLY A 33 4.94 -13.29 -8.77
C GLY A 33 3.64 -14.05 -8.51
N VAL A 34 2.64 -13.36 -7.98
CA VAL A 34 1.27 -13.86 -7.78
C VAL A 34 0.26 -12.75 -8.11
N ASP A 35 -1.03 -13.08 -8.13
CA ASP A 35 -2.03 -12.13 -8.58
C ASP A 35 -2.58 -11.25 -7.45
N THR A 36 -2.68 -11.76 -6.22
CA THR A 36 -3.38 -11.09 -5.13
C THR A 36 -2.55 -10.92 -3.86
N LEU A 37 -2.86 -9.90 -3.05
CA LEU A 37 -2.28 -9.71 -1.72
C LEU A 37 -2.59 -10.92 -0.80
N ALA A 38 -3.79 -11.46 -0.87
CA ALA A 38 -4.17 -12.60 -0.03
C ALA A 38 -3.28 -13.82 -0.27
N GLU A 39 -2.93 -14.08 -1.53
CA GLU A 39 -1.99 -15.15 -1.89
C GLU A 39 -0.58 -14.86 -1.36
N THR A 40 -0.08 -13.63 -1.49
CA THR A 40 1.25 -13.28 -0.95
C THR A 40 1.33 -13.51 0.55
N LEU A 41 0.30 -13.09 1.30
CA LEU A 41 0.22 -13.27 2.75
C LEU A 41 0.11 -14.75 3.14
N GLN A 42 -0.66 -15.54 2.36
CA GLN A 42 -0.75 -16.98 2.58
C GLN A 42 0.59 -17.69 2.37
N MET A 43 1.37 -17.28 1.35
CA MET A 43 2.70 -17.82 1.11
C MET A 43 3.67 -17.50 2.25
N VAL A 44 3.58 -16.31 2.83
CA VAL A 44 4.38 -15.94 4.03
C VAL A 44 3.99 -16.81 5.22
N LYS A 45 2.69 -16.97 5.49
CA LYS A 45 2.18 -17.84 6.58
C LYS A 45 2.64 -19.27 6.43
N ASN A 46 2.60 -19.79 5.22
CA ASN A 46 3.04 -21.16 4.91
C ASN A 46 4.56 -21.31 4.85
N ARG A 47 5.31 -20.23 5.10
CA ARG A 47 6.79 -20.20 5.03
C ARG A 47 7.36 -20.56 3.65
N GLN A 48 6.56 -20.42 2.59
CA GLN A 48 6.99 -20.60 1.20
C GLN A 48 7.89 -19.44 0.74
N VAL A 49 7.63 -18.24 1.28
CA VAL A 49 8.48 -17.06 1.12
C VAL A 49 8.73 -16.40 2.48
N GLN A 50 9.76 -15.56 2.56
CA GLN A 50 10.12 -14.93 3.81
C GLN A 50 9.38 -13.63 4.09
N ALA A 51 8.90 -12.94 3.04
CA ALA A 51 8.18 -11.68 3.18
C ALA A 51 7.30 -11.38 1.95
N THR A 52 6.42 -10.41 2.10
CA THR A 52 5.74 -9.70 1.01
C THR A 52 5.88 -8.20 1.25
N ILE A 53 5.81 -7.41 0.19
CA ILE A 53 5.85 -5.94 0.23
C ILE A 53 4.52 -5.45 -0.31
N ASN A 54 3.87 -4.56 0.43
CA ASN A 54 2.61 -3.95 -0.01
C ASN A 54 2.37 -2.63 0.74
N ALA A 55 1.31 -1.90 0.36
CA ALA A 55 0.89 -0.72 1.08
C ALA A 55 0.44 -1.09 2.52
N SER A 56 0.82 -0.28 3.48
CA SER A 56 0.40 -0.45 4.89
C SER A 56 -1.12 -0.41 5.04
N THR A 57 -1.81 0.37 4.21
CA THR A 57 -3.27 0.44 4.15
C THR A 57 -3.91 -0.88 3.75
N SER A 58 -3.38 -1.54 2.71
CA SER A 58 -3.89 -2.84 2.24
C SER A 58 -3.67 -3.94 3.29
N TYR A 59 -2.51 -3.93 3.94
CA TYR A 59 -2.22 -4.84 5.04
C TYR A 59 -3.13 -4.58 6.24
N GLY A 60 -3.31 -3.31 6.61
CA GLY A 60 -4.18 -2.90 7.71
C GLY A 60 -5.64 -3.35 7.50
N ASP A 61 -6.18 -3.18 6.30
CA ASP A 61 -7.52 -3.65 5.94
C ASP A 61 -7.62 -5.18 6.02
N TYR A 62 -6.62 -5.90 5.52
CA TYR A 62 -6.56 -7.36 5.64
C TYR A 62 -6.57 -7.81 7.10
N MET A 63 -5.74 -7.22 7.96
CA MET A 63 -5.63 -7.57 9.38
C MET A 63 -6.87 -7.18 10.19
N LYS A 64 -7.58 -6.11 9.80
CA LYS A 64 -8.85 -5.73 10.44
C LYS A 64 -9.89 -6.85 10.38
N HIS A 65 -9.91 -7.62 9.29
CA HIS A 65 -10.82 -8.74 9.10
C HIS A 65 -10.23 -10.08 9.59
N ARG A 66 -8.95 -10.11 9.95
CA ARG A 66 -8.20 -11.31 10.37
C ARG A 66 -7.19 -10.96 11.46
N PRO A 67 -7.63 -10.51 12.65
CA PRO A 67 -6.74 -9.99 13.68
C PRO A 67 -5.79 -11.05 14.28
N ASP A 68 -6.17 -12.32 14.22
CA ASP A 68 -5.41 -13.43 14.83
C ASP A 68 -4.36 -14.04 13.86
N GLU A 69 -4.19 -13.46 12.66
CA GLU A 69 -3.20 -13.95 11.72
C GLU A 69 -1.77 -13.70 12.24
N PRO A 70 -0.88 -14.71 12.19
CA PRO A 70 0.49 -14.62 12.72
C PRO A 70 1.41 -13.83 11.77
N LEU A 71 1.02 -12.64 11.43
CA LEU A 71 1.71 -11.72 10.51
C LEU A 71 2.05 -10.42 11.23
N LYS A 72 3.17 -9.81 10.88
CA LYS A 72 3.58 -8.51 11.41
C LYS A 72 4.22 -7.65 10.33
N ILE A 73 4.15 -6.35 10.50
CA ILE A 73 4.98 -5.41 9.73
C ILE A 73 6.41 -5.53 10.25
N ALA A 74 7.34 -5.91 9.39
CA ALA A 74 8.75 -6.06 9.71
C ALA A 74 9.54 -4.77 9.49
N ALA A 75 9.18 -3.99 8.48
CA ALA A 75 9.79 -2.70 8.16
C ALA A 75 8.80 -1.83 7.36
N THR A 76 8.94 -0.53 7.46
CA THR A 76 8.23 0.46 6.66
C THR A 76 9.22 1.32 5.87
N MET A 77 8.78 1.84 4.72
CA MET A 77 9.56 2.83 3.97
C MET A 77 9.14 4.23 4.43
N ASP A 78 10.11 5.11 4.60
CA ASP A 78 9.85 6.52 4.96
C ASP A 78 9.26 7.33 3.80
N LYS A 79 9.27 6.77 2.58
CA LYS A 79 8.73 7.42 1.41
C LYS A 79 7.20 7.32 1.40
N VAL A 80 6.56 8.47 1.51
CA VAL A 80 5.10 8.60 1.31
C VAL A 80 4.76 8.37 -0.16
N THR A 81 3.77 7.52 -0.41
CA THR A 81 3.18 7.35 -1.75
C THR A 81 1.89 8.16 -1.81
N GLU A 82 1.84 9.10 -2.73
CA GLU A 82 0.61 9.86 -2.99
C GLU A 82 -0.32 9.06 -3.88
N TYR A 83 -1.60 9.11 -3.58
CA TYR A 83 -2.66 8.56 -4.41
C TYR A 83 -3.34 9.70 -5.18
N ALA A 84 -3.68 9.45 -6.43
CA ALA A 84 -4.32 10.44 -7.28
C ALA A 84 -5.52 9.80 -8.02
N ILE A 85 -6.46 10.65 -8.42
CA ILE A 85 -7.57 10.26 -9.30
C ILE A 85 -7.08 10.48 -10.74
N PRO A 86 -6.80 9.42 -11.52
CA PRO A 86 -6.33 9.57 -12.89
C PRO A 86 -7.48 10.05 -13.78
N MET A 87 -7.18 11.01 -14.65
CA MET A 87 -8.15 11.54 -15.62
C MET A 87 -7.47 11.67 -16.99
N LYS A 88 -8.26 11.50 -18.06
CA LYS A 88 -7.79 11.75 -19.43
C LYS A 88 -7.41 13.24 -19.54
N LYS A 89 -6.25 13.52 -20.11
CA LYS A 89 -5.85 14.90 -20.44
C LYS A 89 -6.75 15.45 -21.55
N GLY A 90 -7.14 16.70 -21.42
CA GLY A 90 -7.95 17.42 -22.41
C GLY A 90 -8.85 18.47 -21.75
N GLU A 91 -9.30 19.44 -22.54
CA GLU A 91 -10.15 20.53 -22.09
C GLU A 91 -11.53 20.02 -21.62
N ASP A 92 -12.05 18.95 -22.22
CA ASP A 92 -13.35 18.34 -21.88
C ASP A 92 -13.44 17.92 -20.39
N ASN A 93 -12.31 17.64 -19.77
CA ASN A 93 -12.23 17.22 -18.36
C ASN A 93 -11.82 18.34 -17.39
N ALA A 94 -11.53 19.55 -17.87
CA ALA A 94 -11.01 20.62 -17.03
C ALA A 94 -12.01 21.04 -15.94
N SER A 95 -13.30 21.15 -16.28
CA SER A 95 -14.35 21.49 -15.31
C SER A 95 -14.55 20.41 -14.26
N LEU A 96 -14.56 19.14 -14.67
CA LEU A 96 -14.66 18.00 -13.75
C LEU A 96 -13.45 17.92 -12.83
N LYS A 97 -12.24 18.09 -13.39
CA LYS A 97 -11.01 18.13 -12.58
C LYS A 97 -11.10 19.22 -11.51
N LYS A 98 -11.49 20.44 -11.89
CA LYS A 98 -11.65 21.56 -10.96
C LYS A 98 -12.67 21.26 -9.86
N ALA A 99 -13.79 20.64 -10.21
CA ALA A 99 -14.82 20.26 -9.23
C ALA A 99 -14.30 19.22 -8.24
N ILE A 100 -13.55 18.20 -8.71
CA ILE A 100 -12.92 17.19 -7.86
C ILE A 100 -11.86 17.82 -6.95
N ASP A 101 -10.98 18.66 -7.50
CA ASP A 101 -9.94 19.33 -6.72
C ASP A 101 -10.55 20.18 -5.61
N ASN A 102 -11.63 20.94 -5.90
CA ASN A 102 -12.34 21.75 -4.91
C ASN A 102 -12.97 20.88 -3.82
N ALA A 103 -13.67 19.81 -4.21
CA ALA A 103 -14.30 18.88 -3.26
C ALA A 103 -13.26 18.23 -2.33
N LEU A 104 -12.12 17.78 -2.87
CA LEU A 104 -11.03 17.22 -2.07
C LEU A 104 -10.44 18.26 -1.10
N GLN A 105 -10.32 19.51 -1.55
CA GLN A 105 -9.82 20.59 -0.67
C GLN A 105 -10.82 20.90 0.44
N GLU A 106 -12.12 20.94 0.16
CA GLU A 106 -13.17 21.11 1.16
C GLU A 106 -13.15 19.96 2.18
N MET A 107 -13.10 18.71 1.71
CA MET A 107 -13.01 17.52 2.56
C MET A 107 -11.74 17.48 3.42
N LYS A 108 -10.64 18.06 2.94
CA LYS A 108 -9.41 18.23 3.71
C LYS A 108 -9.61 19.26 4.82
N ASN A 109 -10.23 20.39 4.50
CA ASN A 109 -10.41 21.52 5.42
C ASN A 109 -11.42 21.21 6.54
N ASP A 110 -12.51 20.51 6.22
CA ASP A 110 -13.57 20.16 7.18
C ASP A 110 -13.27 18.87 7.98
N GLY A 111 -12.14 18.22 7.69
CA GLY A 111 -11.70 16.99 8.35
C GLY A 111 -12.39 15.72 7.86
N THR A 112 -13.18 15.77 6.79
CA THR A 112 -13.86 14.59 6.22
C THR A 112 -12.85 13.54 5.77
N LEU A 113 -11.76 13.94 5.08
CA LEU A 113 -10.71 13.00 4.66
C LEU A 113 -10.05 12.30 5.86
N SER A 114 -9.75 13.05 6.93
CA SER A 114 -9.19 12.51 8.16
C SER A 114 -10.12 11.47 8.80
N LYS A 115 -11.40 11.79 8.91
CA LYS A 115 -12.42 10.85 9.44
C LYS A 115 -12.54 9.59 8.61
N LEU A 116 -12.55 9.70 7.28
CA LEU A 116 -12.58 8.56 6.37
C LEU A 116 -11.30 7.71 6.52
N SER A 117 -10.14 8.36 6.59
CA SER A 117 -8.86 7.67 6.78
C SER A 117 -8.87 6.84 8.06
N VAL A 118 -9.24 7.42 9.19
CA VAL A 118 -9.34 6.69 10.46
C VAL A 118 -10.38 5.57 10.39
N LYS A 119 -11.54 5.84 9.79
CA LYS A 119 -12.61 4.84 9.66
C LYS A 119 -12.17 3.59 8.90
N TYR A 120 -11.51 3.76 7.76
CA TYR A 120 -11.17 2.64 6.86
C TYR A 120 -9.79 2.05 7.13
N PHE A 121 -8.81 2.85 7.54
CA PHE A 121 -7.41 2.42 7.69
C PHE A 121 -6.94 2.38 9.16
N GLY A 122 -7.76 2.84 10.10
CA GLY A 122 -7.39 2.87 11.52
C GLY A 122 -6.40 3.98 11.91
N ALA A 123 -5.96 4.80 10.96
CA ALA A 123 -5.03 5.91 11.18
C ALA A 123 -5.32 7.08 10.23
N ASP A 124 -4.95 8.30 10.64
CA ASP A 124 -5.05 9.48 9.78
C ASP A 124 -3.84 9.55 8.83
N LEU A 125 -4.02 9.08 7.61
CA LEU A 125 -3.02 9.06 6.55
C LEU A 125 -3.06 10.32 5.67
N THR A 126 -3.88 11.32 6.03
CA THR A 126 -4.02 12.57 5.25
C THR A 126 -3.00 13.63 5.63
N LYS A 127 -2.24 13.38 6.69
CA LYS A 127 -1.15 14.23 7.17
C LYS A 127 0.19 13.58 6.85
N PRO A 128 1.19 14.34 6.38
CA PRO A 128 2.55 13.83 6.31
C PRO A 128 3.04 13.51 7.74
N ASN A 129 3.74 12.38 7.85
CA ASN A 129 4.46 12.04 9.09
C ASN A 129 5.61 13.00 9.31
#